data_a6289f1f7c8c19dc07205f8e94816c6b
#
_entry.id   a6289f1f7c8c19dc07205f8e94816c6b
#
_cell.length_a   1.000
_cell.length_b   1.000
_cell.length_c   1.000
_cell.angle_alpha   90.00
_cell.angle_beta   90.00
_cell.angle_gamma   90.00
#
_symmetry.space_group_name_H-M   'P 1'
#
loop_
_entity.id
_entity.type
_entity.pdbx_description
1 polymer ?
#
loop_
_entity_poly.entity_id
_entity_poly.type
_entity_poly.pdbx_seq_one_letter_code
_entity_poly.pdbx_strand_id
1 'polypeptide(L)'
;MQFEECTEGPYRIFAGALEAPRGEGYIAALVVRRIDTGSPRGCETFRDESLACGYQWKTARDALFYAMRRARQIIGRDSKPAD
;
A
#
# COMPACT_ATOMS: atom_id res chain seq x y z
N MET A 1 -12.82 8.11 4.11
CA MET A 1 -11.72 7.16 4.35
C MET A 1 -12.11 5.79 3.82
N GLN A 2 -11.33 5.24 2.93
CA GLN A 2 -11.58 3.92 2.36
C GLN A 2 -10.34 3.06 2.46
N PHE A 3 -10.52 1.77 2.69
CA PHE A 3 -9.42 0.82 2.79
C PHE A 3 -9.72 -0.41 1.94
N GLU A 4 -8.69 -0.97 1.35
CA GLU A 4 -8.74 -2.26 0.68
C GLU A 4 -7.63 -3.13 1.24
N GLU A 5 -7.96 -4.40 1.40
CA GLU A 5 -6.99 -5.39 1.82
C GLU A 5 -7.00 -6.52 0.80
N CYS A 6 -5.83 -6.95 0.36
CA CYS A 6 -5.74 -8.12 -0.49
C CYS A 6 -4.46 -8.89 -0.21
N THR A 7 -4.45 -10.14 -0.66
CA THR A 7 -3.30 -11.02 -0.50
C THR A 7 -2.72 -11.30 -1.89
N GLU A 8 -1.41 -11.19 -2.01
CA GLU A 8 -0.73 -11.48 -3.25
C GLU A 8 0.51 -12.33 -2.94
N GLY A 9 0.43 -13.63 -3.25
CA GLY A 9 1.47 -14.57 -2.87
C GLY A 9 1.68 -14.57 -1.36
N PRO A 10 2.93 -14.45 -0.90
CA PRO A 10 3.22 -14.42 0.54
C PRO A 10 3.02 -13.03 1.16
N TYR A 11 2.40 -12.12 0.44
CA TYR A 11 2.24 -10.73 0.91
C TYR A 11 0.80 -10.40 1.18
N ARG A 12 0.60 -9.57 2.21
CA ARG A 12 -0.70 -8.97 2.49
C ARG A 12 -0.58 -7.46 2.29
N ILE A 13 -1.50 -6.91 1.52
CA ILE A 13 -1.50 -5.51 1.14
C ILE A 13 -2.66 -4.80 1.82
N PHE A 14 -2.36 -3.69 2.48
CA PHE A 14 -3.37 -2.81 3.06
C PHE A 14 -3.23 -1.45 2.37
N ALA A 15 -4.21 -1.12 1.54
CA ALA A 15 -4.22 0.16 0.84
C ALA A 15 -5.29 1.06 1.45
N GLY A 16 -4.99 2.34 1.56
CA GLY A 16 -5.92 3.30 2.12
C GLY A 16 -6.02 4.56 1.28
N ALA A 17 -7.21 5.13 1.26
CA ALA A 17 -7.45 6.47 0.72
C ALA A 17 -7.96 7.31 1.87
N LEU A 18 -7.13 8.25 2.32
CA LEU A 18 -7.42 9.10 3.46
C LEU A 18 -7.85 10.46 2.96
N GLU A 19 -8.93 11.01 3.54
CA GLU A 19 -9.36 12.34 3.16
C GLU A 19 -8.29 13.36 3.51
N ALA A 20 -7.98 14.24 2.55
CA ALA A 20 -7.04 15.31 2.80
C ALA A 20 -7.58 16.24 3.88
N PRO A 21 -6.71 16.86 4.70
CA PRO A 21 -7.16 17.68 5.84
C PRO A 21 -8.14 18.78 5.49
N ARG A 22 -8.11 19.28 4.27
CA ARG A 22 -9.02 20.36 3.84
C ARG A 22 -10.16 19.85 2.97
N GLY A 23 -10.32 18.55 2.85
CA GLY A 23 -11.38 17.98 2.03
C GLY A 23 -11.17 18.15 0.53
N GLU A 24 -9.95 18.40 0.09
CA GLU A 24 -9.66 18.65 -1.32
C GLU A 24 -9.15 17.44 -2.07
N GLY A 25 -9.52 16.26 -1.63
CA GLY A 25 -9.10 15.04 -2.29
C GLY A 25 -8.67 13.98 -1.31
N TYR A 26 -7.91 13.01 -1.80
CA TYR A 26 -7.52 11.84 -1.02
C TYR A 26 -6.02 11.60 -1.11
N ILE A 27 -5.44 11.22 0.01
CA ILE A 27 -4.04 10.85 0.10
C ILE A 27 -3.98 9.32 0.13
N ALA A 28 -3.08 8.74 -0.66
CA ALA A 28 -2.91 7.29 -0.70
C ALA A 28 -1.98 6.83 0.43
N ALA A 29 -2.34 5.74 1.06
CA ALA A 29 -1.52 5.11 2.08
C ALA A 29 -1.35 3.63 1.76
N LEU A 30 -0.26 3.04 2.21
CA LEU A 30 0.05 1.66 1.87
C LEU A 30 0.86 1.00 2.97
N VAL A 31 0.47 -0.23 3.31
CA VAL A 31 1.29 -1.12 4.13
C VAL A 31 1.36 -2.46 3.42
N VAL A 32 2.55 -3.00 3.27
CA VAL A 32 2.78 -4.33 2.70
C VAL A 32 3.47 -5.18 3.75
N ARG A 33 2.89 -6.34 4.04
CA ARG A 33 3.44 -7.29 5.00
C ARG A 33 3.73 -8.61 4.32
N ARG A 34 4.85 -9.21 4.69
CA ARG A 34 5.20 -10.54 4.26
C ARG A 34 4.79 -11.53 5.34
N ILE A 35 3.97 -12.51 4.97
CA ILE A 35 3.33 -13.40 5.95
C ILE A 35 3.89 -14.82 5.91
N ASP A 36 4.93 -15.08 5.14
CA ASP A 36 5.50 -16.42 4.99
C ASP A 36 6.79 -16.64 5.79
N THR A 37 7.12 -15.75 6.70
CA THR A 37 8.41 -15.76 7.38
C THR A 37 8.44 -16.60 8.64
N GLY A 38 7.38 -17.34 8.94
CA GLY A 38 7.29 -18.10 10.18
C GLY A 38 6.92 -17.27 11.40
N SER A 39 6.86 -15.96 11.26
CA SER A 39 6.38 -15.10 12.32
C SER A 39 4.85 -15.05 12.29
N PRO A 40 4.17 -15.23 13.40
CA PRO A 40 2.69 -15.19 13.40
C PRO A 40 2.12 -13.84 13.00
N ARG A 41 2.91 -12.79 13.08
CA ARG A 41 2.46 -11.43 12.70
C ARG A 41 2.94 -11.01 11.33
N GLY A 42 3.80 -11.82 10.71
CA GLY A 42 4.44 -11.43 9.47
C GLY A 42 5.50 -10.37 9.69
N CYS A 43 6.06 -9.89 8.59
CA CYS A 43 7.10 -8.87 8.60
C CYS A 43 6.65 -7.71 7.74
N GLU A 44 6.69 -6.50 8.30
CA GLU A 44 6.33 -5.31 7.54
C GLU A 44 7.44 -4.98 6.55
N THR A 45 7.12 -5.12 5.27
CA THR A 45 8.06 -4.88 4.18
C THR A 45 8.09 -3.40 3.78
N PHE A 46 6.95 -2.73 3.88
CA PHE A 46 6.83 -1.35 3.46
C PHE A 46 5.66 -0.69 4.19
N ARG A 47 5.86 0.57 4.55
CA ARG A 47 4.78 1.39 5.11
C ARG A 47 4.99 2.82 4.67
N ASP A 48 3.94 3.42 4.12
CA ASP A 48 3.94 4.85 3.80
C ASP A 48 2.49 5.34 3.88
N GLU A 49 2.26 6.28 4.77
CA GLU A 49 0.91 6.82 4.98
C GLU A 49 0.61 8.03 4.11
N SER A 50 1.57 8.42 3.28
CA SER A 50 1.44 9.62 2.45
C SER A 50 2.22 9.40 1.15
N LEU A 51 1.72 8.48 0.32
CA LEU A 51 2.38 8.12 -0.93
C LEU A 51 2.52 9.34 -1.85
N ALA A 52 3.55 9.30 -2.70
CA ALA A 52 3.83 10.36 -3.65
C ALA A 52 3.94 11.73 -2.97
N CYS A 53 4.59 11.75 -1.80
CA CYS A 53 4.83 12.97 -1.03
C CYS A 53 3.54 13.72 -0.68
N GLY A 54 2.46 12.96 -0.45
CA GLY A 54 1.19 13.58 -0.06
C GLY A 54 0.37 14.09 -1.22
N TYR A 55 0.63 13.60 -2.43
CA TYR A 55 -0.20 13.95 -3.58
C TYR A 55 -1.67 13.67 -3.27
N GLN A 56 -2.55 14.56 -3.70
CA GLN A 56 -3.99 14.44 -3.45
C GLN A 56 -4.71 14.06 -4.73
N TRP A 57 -5.34 12.87 -4.69
CA TRP A 57 -6.15 12.39 -5.82
C TRP A 57 -7.58 12.90 -5.68
N LYS A 58 -8.26 13.09 -6.80
CA LYS A 58 -9.63 13.61 -6.79
C LYS A 58 -10.63 12.64 -6.17
N THR A 59 -10.38 11.34 -6.32
CA THR A 59 -11.29 10.31 -5.82
C THR A 59 -10.54 9.30 -4.97
N ALA A 60 -11.26 8.67 -4.04
CA ALA A 60 -10.69 7.60 -3.24
C ALA A 60 -10.25 6.44 -4.12
N ARG A 61 -11.01 6.15 -5.17
CA ARG A 61 -10.68 5.08 -6.11
C ARG A 61 -9.32 5.29 -6.76
N ASP A 62 -9.04 6.52 -7.20
CA ASP A 62 -7.76 6.84 -7.82
C ASP A 62 -6.61 6.68 -6.82
N ALA A 63 -6.80 7.13 -5.58
CA ALA A 63 -5.80 6.98 -4.54
C ALA A 63 -5.53 5.51 -4.26
N LEU A 64 -6.57 4.69 -4.14
CA LEU A 64 -6.43 3.25 -3.91
C LEU A 64 -5.73 2.57 -5.09
N PHE A 65 -6.07 2.96 -6.30
CA PHE A 65 -5.45 2.40 -7.49
C PHE A 65 -3.95 2.67 -7.50
N TYR A 66 -3.56 3.88 -7.15
CA TYR A 66 -2.14 4.22 -7.05
C TYR A 66 -1.44 3.39 -5.97
N ALA A 67 -2.08 3.26 -4.81
CA ALA A 67 -1.51 2.48 -3.72
C ALA A 67 -1.30 1.02 -4.13
N MET A 68 -2.28 0.42 -4.81
CA MET A 68 -2.15 -0.95 -5.28
C MET A 68 -1.05 -1.12 -6.33
N ARG A 69 -0.91 -0.17 -7.23
CA ARG A 69 0.19 -0.19 -8.20
C ARG A 69 1.54 -0.14 -7.51
N ARG A 70 1.64 0.73 -6.52
CA ARG A 70 2.88 0.87 -5.75
C ARG A 70 3.20 -0.42 -5.00
N ALA A 71 2.17 -1.05 -4.43
CA ALA A 71 2.34 -2.32 -3.73
C ALA A 71 2.94 -3.39 -4.65
N ARG A 72 2.44 -3.49 -5.87
CA ARG A 72 2.95 -4.48 -6.82
C ARG A 72 4.40 -4.22 -7.20
N GLN A 73 4.79 -2.97 -7.31
CA GLN A 73 6.19 -2.61 -7.55
C GLN A 73 7.07 -3.03 -6.40
N ILE A 74 6.62 -2.80 -5.18
CA ILE A 74 7.37 -3.16 -3.99
C ILE A 74 7.53 -4.68 -3.88
N ILE A 75 6.44 -5.41 -4.08
CA ILE A 75 6.46 -6.86 -4.04
C ILE A 75 7.37 -7.42 -5.13
N GLY A 76 7.32 -6.84 -6.33
CA GLY A 76 8.18 -7.27 -7.41
C GLY A 76 9.66 -7.13 -7.09
N ARG A 77 10.05 -6.07 -6.39
CA ARG A 77 11.43 -5.86 -5.97
C ARG A 77 11.83 -6.81 -4.85
N ASP A 78 10.94 -6.98 -3.89
CA ASP A 78 11.22 -7.80 -2.71
C ASP A 78 11.31 -9.27 -3.05
N SER A 79 10.51 -9.73 -4.01
CA SER A 79 10.45 -11.14 -4.39
C SER A 79 11.44 -11.52 -5.49
N LYS A 80 12.17 -10.57 -6.05
CA LYS A 80 13.18 -10.86 -7.07
C LYS A 80 14.33 -11.65 -6.45
N PRO A 81 14.76 -12.74 -7.11
CA PRO A 81 15.95 -13.45 -6.64
C PRO A 81 17.15 -12.52 -6.73
N ALA A 82 18.03 -12.63 -5.75
CA ALA A 82 19.28 -11.90 -5.77
C ALA A 82 20.22 -12.60 -6.76
N ASP A 83 20.52 -11.95 -7.83
CA ASP A 83 21.45 -12.49 -8.83
C ASP A 83 22.87 -12.05 -8.52
#